data_f8b525cb6dceb9c98905881385df3184
#
_entry.id   f8b525cb6dceb9c98905881385df3184
#
_cell.length_a   1.000
_cell.length_b   1.000
_cell.length_c   1.000
_cell.angle_alpha   90.00
_cell.angle_beta   90.00
_cell.angle_gamma   90.00
#
_symmetry.space_group_name_H-M   'P 1'
#
loop_
_entity.id
_entity.type
_entity.pdbx_description
1 polymer ?
#
loop_
_entity_poly.entity_id
_entity_poly.type
_entity_poly.pdbx_seq_one_letter_code
_entity_poly.pdbx_strand_id
1 'polypeptide(L)'
;GETLGIVGESGCGKTTAGMAVMGLTPPTGGQVWFKGEHMGAMTGDRLRQVRREMQLIFQDPYSSLNPRLTVDQILGDPMDVHGIYTGAERRERLAFLLETVGLSPDQGRRYPHEFSGGQRQRIGIARALALDPAVIIGDEPVSALDVSIQAQIINLLIRLKERFDLSLLIISHDLAVVEYLCDRILVMYLGKVIEEAAYAELYGNPKHPYTQALLSAAPVANPRHEKKRILLEGDVPSPIHPPAGCRFHTRCPERMAICSEK
;
A
#
# COMPACT_ATOMS: atom_id res chain seq x y z
N GLY A 1 -2.12 14.85 5.53
CA GLY A 1 -2.12 14.09 4.32
C GLY A 1 -0.77 13.82 3.66
N GLU A 2 0.14 13.00 4.28
CA GLU A 2 1.39 12.53 3.64
C GLU A 2 1.17 11.15 3.01
N THR A 3 1.88 10.85 1.91
CA THR A 3 1.98 9.50 1.36
C THR A 3 3.36 8.92 1.61
N LEU A 4 3.42 7.83 2.38
CA LEU A 4 4.63 7.06 2.62
C LEU A 4 4.64 5.80 1.77
N GLY A 5 5.69 5.61 0.97
CA GLY A 5 5.90 4.40 0.17
C GLY A 5 6.77 3.38 0.91
N ILE A 6 6.42 2.10 0.84
CA ILE A 6 7.31 1.00 1.23
C ILE A 6 7.64 0.18 -0.01
N VAL A 7 8.91 0.14 -0.38
CA VAL A 7 9.38 -0.58 -1.58
C VAL A 7 10.42 -1.64 -1.22
N GLY A 8 10.58 -2.62 -2.09
CA GLY A 8 11.55 -3.71 -1.95
C GLY A 8 11.13 -4.96 -2.69
N GLU A 9 12.04 -5.94 -2.80
CA GLU A 9 11.77 -7.23 -3.46
C GLU A 9 10.62 -7.99 -2.80
N SER A 10 9.98 -8.88 -3.56
CA SER A 10 8.92 -9.75 -3.04
C SER A 10 9.45 -10.59 -1.86
N GLY A 11 8.61 -10.76 -0.83
CA GLY A 11 8.99 -11.52 0.37
C GLY A 11 9.86 -10.77 1.38
N CYS A 12 10.23 -9.49 1.15
CA CYS A 12 11.04 -8.74 2.13
C CYS A 12 10.28 -8.27 3.38
N GLY A 13 8.97 -8.54 3.49
CA GLY A 13 8.16 -8.24 4.68
C GLY A 13 7.29 -6.99 4.61
N LYS A 14 7.10 -6.36 3.45
CA LYS A 14 6.27 -5.13 3.27
C LYS A 14 4.83 -5.32 3.74
N THR A 15 4.15 -6.32 3.20
CA THR A 15 2.77 -6.66 3.60
C THR A 15 2.66 -6.96 5.09
N THR A 16 3.62 -7.71 5.65
CA THR A 16 3.66 -8.02 7.09
C THR A 16 3.79 -6.75 7.92
N ALA A 17 4.63 -5.79 7.49
CA ALA A 17 4.75 -4.49 8.15
C ALA A 17 3.43 -3.70 8.08
N GLY A 18 2.76 -3.66 6.93
CA GLY A 18 1.44 -3.04 6.77
C GLY A 18 0.38 -3.67 7.67
N MET A 19 0.34 -5.00 7.74
CA MET A 19 -0.59 -5.74 8.63
C MET A 19 -0.29 -5.47 10.11
N ALA A 20 0.98 -5.35 10.50
CA ALA A 20 1.36 -5.00 11.87
C ALA A 20 0.95 -3.56 12.22
N VAL A 21 1.13 -2.60 11.31
CA VAL A 21 0.66 -1.22 11.48
C VAL A 21 -0.86 -1.16 11.66
N MET A 22 -1.62 -1.98 10.92
CA MET A 22 -3.07 -2.11 11.06
C MET A 22 -3.52 -2.80 12.36
N GLY A 23 -2.60 -3.40 13.11
CA GLY A 23 -2.92 -4.25 14.26
C GLY A 23 -3.67 -5.54 13.88
N LEU A 24 -3.55 -5.99 12.62
CA LEU A 24 -4.09 -7.28 12.14
C LEU A 24 -3.16 -8.44 12.48
N THR A 25 -1.85 -8.18 12.52
CA THR A 25 -0.84 -9.12 13.01
C THR A 25 -0.13 -8.47 14.18
N PRO A 26 -0.14 -9.07 15.38
CA PRO A 26 0.54 -8.50 16.52
C PRO A 26 2.05 -8.48 16.28
N PRO A 27 2.72 -7.33 16.47
CA PRO A 27 4.17 -7.26 16.36
C PRO A 27 4.84 -8.05 17.48
N THR A 28 5.92 -8.76 17.16
CA THR A 28 6.74 -9.48 18.16
C THR A 28 7.67 -8.56 18.94
N GLY A 29 7.83 -7.31 18.49
CA GLY A 29 8.62 -6.28 19.15
C GLY A 29 8.31 -4.91 18.54
N GLY A 30 8.74 -3.85 19.21
CA GLY A 30 8.42 -2.48 18.81
C GLY A 30 7.01 -2.06 19.21
N GLN A 31 6.60 -0.88 18.77
CA GLN A 31 5.32 -0.26 19.12
C GLN A 31 4.72 0.46 17.91
N VAL A 32 3.40 0.40 17.78
CA VAL A 32 2.64 1.17 16.81
C VAL A 32 1.82 2.22 17.55
N TRP A 33 1.95 3.47 17.11
CA TRP A 33 1.24 4.60 17.68
C TRP A 33 0.31 5.22 16.63
N PHE A 34 -0.94 5.42 16.98
CA PHE A 34 -1.92 6.10 16.15
C PHE A 34 -2.51 7.29 16.89
N LYS A 35 -2.38 8.49 16.32
CA LYS A 35 -2.83 9.76 16.94
C LYS A 35 -2.36 9.92 18.40
N GLY A 36 -1.12 9.52 18.70
CA GLY A 36 -0.52 9.63 20.04
C GLY A 36 -0.91 8.51 21.02
N GLU A 37 -1.67 7.51 20.61
CA GLU A 37 -2.06 6.37 21.44
C GLU A 37 -1.37 5.08 20.97
N HIS A 38 -0.88 4.27 21.92
CA HIS A 38 -0.23 2.99 21.65
C HIS A 38 -1.26 1.92 21.28
N MET A 39 -1.26 1.46 20.04
CA MET A 39 -2.26 0.51 19.53
C MET A 39 -2.24 -0.85 20.24
N GLY A 40 -1.07 -1.33 20.68
CA GLY A 40 -0.94 -2.60 21.41
C GLY A 40 -1.61 -2.61 22.79
N ALA A 41 -1.93 -1.45 23.33
CA ALA A 41 -2.69 -1.32 24.60
C ALA A 41 -4.20 -1.16 24.38
N MET A 42 -4.65 -1.00 23.13
CA MET A 42 -6.06 -0.79 22.82
C MET A 42 -6.84 -2.10 22.82
N THR A 43 -8.03 -2.08 23.38
CA THR A 43 -8.96 -3.22 23.39
C THR A 43 -10.39 -2.75 23.11
N GLY A 44 -11.28 -3.68 22.79
CA GLY A 44 -12.71 -3.43 22.67
C GLY A 44 -13.07 -2.29 21.71
N ASP A 45 -13.89 -1.35 22.19
CA ASP A 45 -14.44 -0.26 21.39
C ASP A 45 -13.37 0.72 20.88
N ARG A 46 -12.30 0.94 21.66
CA ARG A 46 -11.23 1.84 21.22
C ARG A 46 -10.49 1.29 20.00
N LEU A 47 -10.15 0.00 20.02
CA LEU A 47 -9.54 -0.66 18.86
C LEU A 47 -10.48 -0.67 17.65
N ARG A 48 -11.78 -0.85 17.88
CA ARG A 48 -12.81 -0.78 16.83
C ARG A 48 -12.88 0.61 16.20
N GLN A 49 -12.79 1.68 17.01
CA GLN A 49 -12.74 3.06 16.51
C GLN A 49 -11.49 3.32 15.66
N VAL A 50 -10.31 2.89 16.12
CA VAL A 50 -9.08 3.04 15.35
C VAL A 50 -9.15 2.29 14.03
N ARG A 51 -9.70 1.06 14.01
CA ARG A 51 -9.91 0.30 12.77
C ARG A 51 -10.88 0.97 11.80
N ARG A 52 -11.81 1.78 12.28
CA ARG A 52 -12.65 2.63 11.43
C ARG A 52 -11.83 3.71 10.73
N GLU A 53 -10.87 4.31 11.45
CA GLU A 53 -10.03 5.40 10.95
C GLU A 53 -8.85 4.93 10.10
N MET A 54 -8.52 3.62 10.13
CA MET A 54 -7.46 2.99 9.35
C MET A 54 -8.06 1.91 8.45
N GLN A 55 -7.97 2.08 7.15
CA GLN A 55 -8.57 1.16 6.19
C GLN A 55 -7.53 0.56 5.24
N LEU A 56 -7.84 -0.58 4.66
CA LEU A 56 -6.95 -1.34 3.79
C LEU A 56 -7.53 -1.51 2.38
N ILE A 57 -6.71 -1.22 1.38
CA ILE A 57 -6.94 -1.61 -0.01
C ILE A 57 -6.05 -2.82 -0.28
N PHE A 58 -6.68 -3.95 -0.62
CA PHE A 58 -6.00 -5.22 -0.85
C PHE A 58 -5.37 -5.30 -2.23
N GLN A 59 -4.36 -6.13 -2.36
CA GLN A 59 -3.60 -6.38 -3.58
C GLN A 59 -4.46 -6.93 -4.73
N ASP A 60 -5.30 -7.92 -4.44
CA ASP A 60 -6.14 -8.57 -5.45
C ASP A 60 -7.59 -8.09 -5.37
N PRO A 61 -8.07 -7.35 -6.38
CA PRO A 61 -9.43 -6.87 -6.41
C PRO A 61 -10.47 -8.00 -6.62
N TYR A 62 -10.04 -9.19 -7.07
CA TYR A 62 -10.94 -10.34 -7.26
C TYR A 62 -11.25 -11.04 -5.94
N SER A 63 -10.23 -11.33 -5.14
CA SER A 63 -10.39 -12.05 -3.87
C SER A 63 -10.85 -11.14 -2.74
N SER A 64 -10.67 -9.83 -2.87
CA SER A 64 -11.01 -8.85 -1.82
C SER A 64 -12.51 -8.54 -1.70
N LEU A 65 -13.30 -8.83 -2.74
CA LEU A 65 -14.74 -8.58 -2.77
C LEU A 65 -15.50 -9.89 -2.68
N ASN A 66 -16.48 -9.98 -1.76
CA ASN A 66 -17.33 -11.16 -1.67
C ASN A 66 -18.20 -11.28 -2.93
N PRO A 67 -18.05 -12.33 -3.77
CA PRO A 67 -18.76 -12.45 -5.04
C PRO A 67 -20.26 -12.71 -4.91
N ARG A 68 -20.74 -13.01 -3.69
CA ARG A 68 -22.14 -13.29 -3.39
C ARG A 68 -22.92 -12.05 -2.97
N LEU A 69 -22.24 -10.94 -2.73
CA LEU A 69 -22.83 -9.67 -2.32
C LEU A 69 -22.87 -8.71 -3.50
N THR A 70 -23.90 -7.86 -3.55
CA THR A 70 -23.94 -6.72 -4.46
C THR A 70 -22.94 -5.64 -4.01
N VAL A 71 -22.61 -4.72 -4.90
CA VAL A 71 -21.70 -3.60 -4.57
C VAL A 71 -22.27 -2.76 -3.42
N ASP A 72 -23.58 -2.47 -3.41
CA ASP A 72 -24.22 -1.75 -2.29
C ASP A 72 -24.07 -2.47 -0.95
N GLN A 73 -24.15 -3.81 -0.96
CA GLN A 73 -23.91 -4.61 0.24
C GLN A 73 -22.45 -4.54 0.67
N ILE A 74 -21.52 -4.70 -0.27
CA ILE A 74 -20.07 -4.64 0.02
C ILE A 74 -19.65 -3.28 0.60
N LEU A 75 -20.20 -2.18 0.06
CA LEU A 75 -19.91 -0.84 0.55
C LEU A 75 -20.65 -0.53 1.87
N GLY A 76 -21.82 -1.11 2.07
CA GLY A 76 -22.64 -0.92 3.24
C GLY A 76 -22.24 -1.76 4.46
N ASP A 77 -21.65 -2.94 4.26
CA ASP A 77 -21.19 -3.83 5.34
C ASP A 77 -20.34 -3.12 6.41
N PRO A 78 -19.30 -2.32 6.06
CA PRO A 78 -18.56 -1.57 7.06
C PRO A 78 -19.43 -0.58 7.85
N MET A 79 -20.41 0.06 7.20
CA MET A 79 -21.31 0.99 7.86
C MET A 79 -22.21 0.27 8.86
N ASP A 80 -22.75 -0.90 8.48
CA ASP A 80 -23.58 -1.73 9.35
C ASP A 80 -22.80 -2.23 10.57
N VAL A 81 -21.56 -2.70 10.38
CA VAL A 81 -20.66 -3.14 11.48
C VAL A 81 -20.40 -2.02 12.47
N HIS A 82 -20.24 -0.80 12.02
CA HIS A 82 -19.94 0.37 12.86
C HIS A 82 -21.19 1.15 13.31
N GLY A 83 -22.39 0.77 12.85
CA GLY A 83 -23.65 1.40 13.21
C GLY A 83 -23.77 2.85 12.75
N ILE A 84 -23.22 3.18 11.57
CA ILE A 84 -23.24 4.53 11.00
C ILE A 84 -23.97 4.54 9.66
N TYR A 85 -24.49 5.72 9.28
CA TYR A 85 -25.21 5.90 8.00
C TYR A 85 -26.38 4.92 7.84
N THR A 86 -27.52 5.25 8.39
CA THR A 86 -28.75 4.41 8.32
C THR A 86 -29.79 4.98 7.36
N GLY A 87 -30.71 4.15 6.90
CA GLY A 87 -31.89 4.58 6.14
C GLY A 87 -31.57 5.40 4.87
N ALA A 88 -32.03 6.65 4.81
CA ALA A 88 -31.83 7.53 3.66
C ALA A 88 -30.36 7.97 3.54
N GLU A 89 -29.73 8.32 4.64
CA GLU A 89 -28.33 8.75 4.70
C GLU A 89 -27.38 7.66 4.14
N ARG A 90 -27.64 6.38 4.44
CA ARG A 90 -26.87 5.27 3.87
C ARG A 90 -26.98 5.23 2.34
N ARG A 91 -28.19 5.42 1.78
CA ARG A 91 -28.38 5.43 0.32
C ARG A 91 -27.63 6.57 -0.35
N GLU A 92 -27.68 7.77 0.22
CA GLU A 92 -26.94 8.92 -0.25
C GLU A 92 -25.43 8.69 -0.17
N ARG A 93 -24.96 8.09 0.93
CA ARG A 93 -23.55 7.75 1.12
C ARG A 93 -23.07 6.72 0.11
N LEU A 94 -23.84 5.68 -0.19
CA LEU A 94 -23.50 4.67 -1.20
C LEU A 94 -23.38 5.29 -2.60
N ALA A 95 -24.35 6.12 -2.98
CA ALA A 95 -24.30 6.86 -4.26
C ALA A 95 -23.06 7.76 -4.34
N PHE A 96 -22.80 8.54 -3.29
CA PHE A 96 -21.63 9.40 -3.19
C PHE A 96 -20.30 8.64 -3.33
N LEU A 97 -20.18 7.46 -2.69
CA LEU A 97 -18.96 6.63 -2.76
C LEU A 97 -18.73 6.14 -4.19
N LEU A 98 -19.77 5.64 -4.87
CA LEU A 98 -19.69 5.18 -6.25
C LEU A 98 -19.28 6.31 -7.20
N GLU A 99 -19.93 7.47 -7.12
CA GLU A 99 -19.58 8.65 -7.92
C GLU A 99 -18.15 9.12 -7.65
N THR A 100 -17.71 9.09 -6.39
CA THR A 100 -16.37 9.51 -5.96
C THR A 100 -15.28 8.67 -6.65
N VAL A 101 -15.52 7.38 -6.88
CA VAL A 101 -14.57 6.52 -7.60
C VAL A 101 -14.84 6.43 -9.11
N GLY A 102 -15.80 7.21 -9.63
CA GLY A 102 -16.14 7.28 -11.05
C GLY A 102 -17.00 6.10 -11.54
N LEU A 103 -17.84 5.57 -10.68
CA LEU A 103 -18.89 4.57 -11.00
C LEU A 103 -20.27 5.22 -10.89
N SER A 104 -21.24 4.70 -11.67
CA SER A 104 -22.64 5.13 -11.57
C SER A 104 -23.31 4.53 -10.34
N PRO A 105 -24.15 5.29 -9.60
CA PRO A 105 -24.95 4.76 -8.49
C PRO A 105 -25.82 3.54 -8.86
N ASP A 106 -26.33 3.47 -10.08
CA ASP A 106 -27.13 2.34 -10.57
C ASP A 106 -26.36 1.02 -10.60
N GLN A 107 -25.03 1.08 -10.61
CA GLN A 107 -24.16 -0.10 -10.59
C GLN A 107 -24.08 -0.75 -9.21
N GLY A 108 -24.58 -0.09 -8.16
CA GLY A 108 -24.60 -0.61 -6.79
C GLY A 108 -25.34 -1.93 -6.63
N ARG A 109 -26.32 -2.22 -7.50
CA ARG A 109 -27.10 -3.47 -7.49
C ARG A 109 -26.44 -4.65 -8.18
N ARG A 110 -25.31 -4.42 -8.88
CA ARG A 110 -24.58 -5.45 -9.60
C ARG A 110 -23.64 -6.21 -8.68
N TYR A 111 -23.23 -7.40 -9.13
CA TYR A 111 -22.28 -8.25 -8.44
C TYR A 111 -20.85 -7.99 -8.92
N PRO A 112 -19.81 -8.26 -8.11
CA PRO A 112 -18.40 -8.03 -8.49
C PRO A 112 -17.99 -8.68 -9.82
N HIS A 113 -18.52 -9.86 -10.15
CA HIS A 113 -18.17 -10.56 -11.39
C HIS A 113 -18.66 -9.85 -12.66
N GLU A 114 -19.57 -8.87 -12.57
CA GLU A 114 -20.06 -8.06 -13.69
C GLU A 114 -19.15 -6.85 -13.99
N PHE A 115 -18.05 -6.68 -13.26
CA PHE A 115 -17.13 -5.55 -13.39
C PHE A 115 -15.75 -5.97 -13.89
N SER A 116 -15.08 -5.07 -14.62
CA SER A 116 -13.67 -5.23 -14.98
C SER A 116 -12.75 -5.17 -13.76
N GLY A 117 -11.50 -5.61 -13.88
CA GLY A 117 -10.51 -5.55 -12.81
C GLY A 117 -10.33 -4.13 -12.25
N GLY A 118 -10.21 -3.13 -13.11
CA GLY A 118 -10.10 -1.73 -12.69
C GLY A 118 -11.36 -1.18 -12.01
N GLN A 119 -12.55 -1.61 -12.43
CA GLN A 119 -13.79 -1.23 -11.75
C GLN A 119 -13.91 -1.92 -10.38
N ARG A 120 -13.48 -3.17 -10.23
CA ARG A 120 -13.43 -3.86 -8.92
C ARG A 120 -12.45 -3.17 -7.98
N GLN A 121 -11.30 -2.72 -8.48
CA GLN A 121 -10.35 -1.94 -7.67
C GLN A 121 -10.98 -0.63 -7.20
N ARG A 122 -11.74 0.07 -8.04
CA ARG A 122 -12.51 1.27 -7.65
C ARG A 122 -13.53 0.95 -6.55
N ILE A 123 -14.22 -0.19 -6.63
CA ILE A 123 -15.14 -0.65 -5.57
C ILE A 123 -14.36 -0.92 -4.26
N GLY A 124 -13.19 -1.56 -4.32
CA GLY A 124 -12.31 -1.76 -3.17
C GLY A 124 -11.86 -0.44 -2.51
N ILE A 125 -11.55 0.56 -3.33
CA ILE A 125 -11.21 1.92 -2.86
C ILE A 125 -12.45 2.59 -2.24
N ALA A 126 -13.63 2.49 -2.87
CA ALA A 126 -14.88 3.03 -2.32
C ALA A 126 -15.23 2.40 -0.96
N ARG A 127 -15.00 1.08 -0.81
CA ARG A 127 -15.18 0.37 0.45
C ARG A 127 -14.24 0.91 1.54
N ALA A 128 -12.98 1.14 1.22
CA ALA A 128 -12.04 1.74 2.17
C ALA A 128 -12.44 3.16 2.60
N LEU A 129 -13.10 3.93 1.72
CA LEU A 129 -13.61 5.27 2.01
C LEU A 129 -14.94 5.27 2.80
N ALA A 130 -15.61 4.10 2.93
CA ALA A 130 -16.97 4.03 3.48
C ALA A 130 -17.09 4.56 4.91
N LEU A 131 -16.01 4.49 5.69
CA LEU A 131 -15.95 4.85 7.10
C LEU A 131 -15.27 6.21 7.39
N ASP A 132 -14.99 7.02 6.38
CA ASP A 132 -14.25 8.29 6.50
C ASP A 132 -12.89 8.12 7.21
N PRO A 133 -12.00 7.29 6.67
CA PRO A 133 -10.73 6.99 7.32
C PRO A 133 -9.80 8.20 7.31
N ALA A 134 -8.90 8.27 8.30
CA ALA A 134 -7.78 9.21 8.31
C ALA A 134 -6.56 8.63 7.57
N VAL A 135 -6.43 7.28 7.56
CA VAL A 135 -5.30 6.58 6.93
C VAL A 135 -5.81 5.44 6.06
N ILE A 136 -5.27 5.33 4.86
CA ILE A 136 -5.48 4.17 3.99
C ILE A 136 -4.15 3.50 3.72
N ILE A 137 -4.07 2.20 3.98
CA ILE A 137 -2.94 1.36 3.60
C ILE A 137 -3.29 0.67 2.27
N GLY A 138 -2.49 0.88 1.24
CA GLY A 138 -2.61 0.19 -0.05
C GLY A 138 -1.53 -0.87 -0.17
N ASP A 139 -1.92 -2.15 -0.07
CA ASP A 139 -0.99 -3.25 -0.31
C ASP A 139 -1.03 -3.62 -1.79
N GLU A 140 -0.03 -3.17 -2.53
CA GLU A 140 0.09 -3.32 -3.99
C GLU A 140 -1.19 -2.96 -4.77
N PRO A 141 -1.78 -1.78 -4.55
CA PRO A 141 -3.15 -1.47 -4.96
C PRO A 141 -3.39 -1.44 -6.47
N VAL A 142 -2.34 -1.61 -7.29
CA VAL A 142 -2.42 -1.58 -8.75
C VAL A 142 -1.70 -2.73 -9.45
N SER A 143 -1.00 -3.61 -8.72
CA SER A 143 -0.12 -4.64 -9.29
C SER A 143 -0.83 -5.66 -10.20
N ALA A 144 -2.11 -5.93 -9.96
CA ALA A 144 -2.93 -6.87 -10.73
C ALA A 144 -3.65 -6.23 -11.94
N LEU A 145 -3.31 -4.99 -12.31
CA LEU A 145 -4.01 -4.21 -13.33
C LEU A 145 -3.10 -3.90 -14.53
N ASP A 146 -3.70 -3.72 -15.70
CA ASP A 146 -3.00 -3.23 -16.88
C ASP A 146 -2.46 -1.80 -16.67
N VAL A 147 -1.34 -1.46 -17.31
CA VAL A 147 -0.61 -0.18 -17.15
C VAL A 147 -1.52 1.05 -17.30
N SER A 148 -2.44 1.04 -18.28
CA SER A 148 -3.37 2.15 -18.50
C SER A 148 -4.38 2.32 -17.37
N ILE A 149 -4.81 1.21 -16.77
CA ILE A 149 -5.73 1.19 -15.63
C ILE A 149 -4.97 1.56 -14.35
N GLN A 150 -3.72 1.10 -14.19
CA GLN A 150 -2.86 1.52 -13.07
C GLN A 150 -2.78 3.05 -12.98
N ALA A 151 -2.48 3.73 -14.09
CA ALA A 151 -2.40 5.20 -14.14
C ALA A 151 -3.73 5.87 -13.71
N GLN A 152 -4.87 5.30 -14.10
CA GLN A 152 -6.17 5.82 -13.68
C GLN A 152 -6.42 5.67 -12.17
N ILE A 153 -6.02 4.52 -11.58
CA ILE A 153 -6.15 4.28 -10.14
C ILE A 153 -5.19 5.15 -9.34
N ILE A 154 -3.96 5.34 -9.80
CA ILE A 154 -2.99 6.26 -9.17
C ILE A 154 -3.55 7.69 -9.14
N ASN A 155 -4.03 8.20 -10.28
CA ASN A 155 -4.67 9.52 -10.35
C ASN A 155 -5.92 9.62 -9.47
N LEU A 156 -6.68 8.54 -9.32
CA LEU A 156 -7.81 8.49 -8.40
C LEU A 156 -7.33 8.64 -6.96
N LEU A 157 -6.32 7.87 -6.52
CA LEU A 157 -5.77 7.94 -5.16
C LEU A 157 -5.22 9.33 -4.83
N ILE A 158 -4.53 9.99 -5.78
CA ILE A 158 -4.04 11.37 -5.61
C ILE A 158 -5.21 12.32 -5.34
N ARG A 159 -6.24 12.31 -6.18
CA ARG A 159 -7.43 13.15 -5.99
C ARG A 159 -8.16 12.88 -4.68
N LEU A 160 -8.24 11.62 -4.27
CA LEU A 160 -8.87 11.23 -3.00
C LEU A 160 -8.05 11.71 -1.80
N LYS A 161 -6.72 11.59 -1.85
CA LYS A 161 -5.81 12.12 -0.84
C LYS A 161 -6.05 13.61 -0.62
N GLU A 162 -6.07 14.40 -1.69
CA GLU A 162 -6.29 15.84 -1.63
C GLU A 162 -7.70 16.20 -1.14
N ARG A 163 -8.72 15.52 -1.69
CA ARG A 163 -10.13 15.82 -1.39
C ARG A 163 -10.52 15.52 0.06
N PHE A 164 -9.97 14.45 0.64
CA PHE A 164 -10.34 13.95 1.97
C PHE A 164 -9.22 14.12 3.01
N ASP A 165 -8.13 14.81 2.67
CA ASP A 165 -6.93 14.98 3.53
C ASP A 165 -6.40 13.65 4.09
N LEU A 166 -6.34 12.63 3.24
CA LEU A 166 -5.94 11.27 3.63
C LEU A 166 -4.42 11.17 3.78
N SER A 167 -3.98 10.45 4.79
CA SER A 167 -2.63 9.89 4.81
C SER A 167 -2.63 8.52 4.15
N LEU A 168 -1.65 8.26 3.28
CA LEU A 168 -1.53 6.99 2.57
C LEU A 168 -0.24 6.26 2.97
N LEU A 169 -0.34 4.95 3.19
CA LEU A 169 0.80 4.05 3.26
C LEU A 169 0.72 3.10 2.07
N ILE A 170 1.61 3.25 1.09
CA ILE A 170 1.58 2.48 -0.15
C ILE A 170 2.70 1.46 -0.17
N ILE A 171 2.34 0.20 -0.20
CA ILE A 171 3.26 -0.91 -0.39
C ILE A 171 3.30 -1.22 -1.89
N SER A 172 4.49 -1.20 -2.48
CA SER A 172 4.66 -1.53 -3.89
C SER A 172 6.03 -2.17 -4.16
N HIS A 173 6.10 -3.02 -5.14
CA HIS A 173 7.36 -3.45 -5.76
C HIS A 173 7.65 -2.65 -7.05
N ASP A 174 6.68 -1.87 -7.53
CA ASP A 174 6.82 -1.02 -8.71
C ASP A 174 7.21 0.41 -8.30
N LEU A 175 8.41 0.80 -8.66
CA LEU A 175 8.95 2.12 -8.38
C LEU A 175 8.25 3.24 -9.14
N ALA A 176 7.68 2.94 -10.34
CA ALA A 176 6.93 3.93 -11.09
C ALA A 176 5.65 4.37 -10.35
N VAL A 177 4.97 3.44 -9.67
CA VAL A 177 3.80 3.75 -8.83
C VAL A 177 4.18 4.69 -7.69
N VAL A 178 5.29 4.38 -7.03
CA VAL A 178 5.79 5.12 -5.87
C VAL A 178 6.28 6.51 -6.25
N GLU A 179 6.88 6.66 -7.43
CA GLU A 179 7.33 7.91 -8.01
C GLU A 179 6.22 8.96 -8.09
N TYR A 180 5.02 8.55 -8.51
CA TYR A 180 3.90 9.47 -8.72
C TYR A 180 3.05 9.72 -7.48
N LEU A 181 3.11 8.82 -6.49
CA LEU A 181 2.15 8.83 -5.38
C LEU A 181 2.78 9.21 -4.04
N CYS A 182 4.09 8.96 -3.83
CA CYS A 182 4.71 9.02 -2.52
C CYS A 182 5.54 10.29 -2.30
N ASP A 183 5.39 10.88 -1.13
CA ASP A 183 6.20 12.02 -0.67
C ASP A 183 7.54 11.55 -0.08
N ARG A 184 7.52 10.43 0.68
CA ARG A 184 8.67 9.75 1.27
C ARG A 184 8.63 8.26 0.98
N ILE A 185 9.81 7.63 0.97
CA ILE A 185 9.96 6.22 0.62
C ILE A 185 10.85 5.52 1.65
N LEU A 186 10.38 4.35 2.11
CA LEU A 186 11.14 3.38 2.89
C LEU A 186 11.55 2.24 1.96
N VAL A 187 12.84 1.99 1.82
CA VAL A 187 13.37 0.85 1.09
C VAL A 187 13.61 -0.29 2.05
N MET A 188 12.94 -1.41 1.83
CA MET A 188 13.05 -2.61 2.67
C MET A 188 13.81 -3.73 1.98
N TYR A 189 14.69 -4.37 2.74
CA TYR A 189 15.39 -5.59 2.34
C TYR A 189 15.42 -6.60 3.49
N LEU A 190 14.94 -7.83 3.25
CA LEU A 190 14.89 -8.92 4.25
C LEU A 190 14.39 -8.46 5.65
N GLY A 191 13.28 -7.73 5.71
CA GLY A 191 12.66 -7.29 6.96
C GLY A 191 13.37 -6.12 7.66
N LYS A 192 14.30 -5.43 7.01
CA LYS A 192 14.96 -4.21 7.51
C LYS A 192 14.67 -3.05 6.57
N VAL A 193 14.42 -1.87 7.15
CA VAL A 193 14.51 -0.61 6.42
C VAL A 193 15.99 -0.30 6.27
N ILE A 194 16.46 -0.18 5.03
CA ILE A 194 17.86 0.05 4.70
C ILE A 194 18.12 1.47 4.22
N GLU A 195 17.09 2.14 3.71
CA GLU A 195 17.16 3.54 3.33
C GLU A 195 15.78 4.19 3.47
N GLU A 196 15.78 5.43 3.93
CA GLU A 196 14.58 6.28 4.00
C GLU A 196 14.93 7.66 3.50
N ALA A 197 14.17 8.19 2.55
CA ALA A 197 14.35 9.55 2.07
C ALA A 197 13.06 10.12 1.45
N ALA A 198 13.02 11.42 1.25
CA ALA A 198 12.05 12.05 0.38
C ALA A 198 12.21 11.51 -1.05
N TYR A 199 11.11 11.41 -1.78
CA TYR A 199 11.11 10.90 -3.15
C TYR A 199 12.23 11.50 -4.01
N ALA A 200 12.32 12.83 -4.08
CA ALA A 200 13.29 13.52 -4.93
C ALA A 200 14.76 13.18 -4.57
N GLU A 201 15.04 12.99 -3.28
CA GLU A 201 16.36 12.62 -2.80
C GLU A 201 16.70 11.16 -3.14
N LEU A 202 15.77 10.24 -2.90
CA LEU A 202 15.97 8.81 -3.16
C LEU A 202 16.26 8.54 -4.65
N TYR A 203 15.51 9.21 -5.54
CA TYR A 203 15.70 9.03 -6.99
C TYR A 203 16.91 9.80 -7.54
N GLY A 204 17.22 10.97 -6.96
CA GLY A 204 18.34 11.81 -7.40
C GLY A 204 19.71 11.34 -6.88
N ASN A 205 19.77 10.78 -5.68
CA ASN A 205 21.02 10.45 -5.00
C ASN A 205 20.87 9.29 -4.00
N PRO A 206 20.49 8.07 -4.46
CA PRO A 206 20.35 6.90 -3.60
C PRO A 206 21.70 6.55 -2.95
N LYS A 207 21.69 6.29 -1.64
CA LYS A 207 22.91 6.05 -0.86
C LYS A 207 23.24 4.56 -0.75
N HIS A 208 22.22 3.73 -0.54
CA HIS A 208 22.44 2.31 -0.32
C HIS A 208 22.60 1.56 -1.67
N PRO A 209 23.60 0.67 -1.85
CA PRO A 209 23.83 -0.05 -3.11
C PRO A 209 22.63 -0.87 -3.59
N TYR A 210 21.80 -1.41 -2.68
CA TYR A 210 20.55 -2.08 -3.05
C TYR A 210 19.55 -1.09 -3.65
N THR A 211 19.39 0.11 -3.09
CA THR A 211 18.49 1.15 -3.64
C THR A 211 18.94 1.56 -5.03
N GLN A 212 20.25 1.72 -5.23
CA GLN A 212 20.83 2.02 -6.56
C GLN A 212 20.52 0.93 -7.57
N ALA A 213 20.68 -0.35 -7.19
CA ALA A 213 20.35 -1.49 -8.03
C ALA A 213 18.84 -1.54 -8.34
N LEU A 214 17.99 -1.35 -7.33
CA LEU A 214 16.54 -1.34 -7.46
C LEU A 214 16.09 -0.24 -8.44
N LEU A 215 16.58 1.00 -8.25
CA LEU A 215 16.29 2.12 -9.14
C LEU A 215 16.87 1.93 -10.54
N SER A 216 18.02 1.28 -10.68
CA SER A 216 18.62 0.99 -12.00
C SER A 216 17.76 0.02 -12.83
N ALA A 217 16.99 -0.83 -12.18
CA ALA A 217 16.11 -1.80 -12.83
C ALA A 217 14.75 -1.20 -13.26
N ALA A 218 14.37 -0.04 -12.70
CA ALA A 218 13.11 0.62 -13.05
C ALA A 218 13.09 1.04 -14.53
N PRO A 219 12.01 0.74 -15.29
CA PRO A 219 11.85 1.17 -16.67
C PRO A 219 11.87 2.70 -16.77
N VAL A 220 12.59 3.23 -17.74
CA VAL A 220 12.58 4.67 -18.07
C VAL A 220 11.80 4.86 -19.36
N ALA A 221 10.87 5.81 -19.35
CA ALA A 221 10.03 6.11 -20.51
C ALA A 221 10.82 6.69 -21.71
N ASN A 222 12.11 7.02 -21.54
CA ASN A 222 12.95 7.56 -22.60
C ASN A 222 13.77 6.45 -23.29
N PRO A 223 13.43 6.04 -24.53
CA PRO A 223 14.14 4.96 -25.24
C PRO A 223 15.58 5.30 -25.62
N ARG A 224 15.99 6.58 -25.53
CA ARG A 224 17.36 7.04 -25.80
C ARG A 224 18.24 7.07 -24.55
N HIS A 225 17.70 6.78 -23.39
CA HIS A 225 18.45 6.80 -22.13
C HIS A 225 19.00 5.40 -21.85
N GLU A 226 20.28 5.19 -22.19
CA GLU A 226 21.01 3.98 -21.81
C GLU A 226 21.26 3.97 -20.31
N LYS A 227 20.34 3.37 -19.55
CA LYS A 227 20.53 3.16 -18.12
C LYS A 227 21.38 1.90 -17.93
N LYS A 228 22.57 2.04 -17.38
CA LYS A 228 23.37 0.88 -16.96
C LYS A 228 22.66 0.18 -15.81
N ARG A 229 22.03 -0.96 -16.10
CA ARG A 229 21.40 -1.80 -15.09
C ARG A 229 22.49 -2.42 -14.20
N ILE A 230 22.35 -2.23 -12.90
CA ILE A 230 23.20 -2.87 -11.90
C ILE A 230 22.62 -4.28 -11.66
N LEU A 231 23.36 -5.30 -12.08
CA LEU A 231 22.98 -6.70 -11.84
C LEU A 231 23.50 -7.12 -10.47
N LEU A 232 22.58 -7.55 -9.61
CA LEU A 232 22.95 -8.11 -8.32
C LEU A 232 23.27 -9.60 -8.50
N GLU A 233 24.43 -10.03 -8.02
CA GLU A 233 24.83 -11.45 -8.06
C GLU A 233 24.23 -12.24 -6.90
N GLY A 234 23.94 -13.50 -7.15
CA GLY A 234 23.41 -14.44 -6.16
C GLY A 234 21.91 -14.33 -5.90
N ASP A 235 21.37 -15.32 -5.19
CA ASP A 235 19.97 -15.39 -4.83
C ASP A 235 19.64 -14.55 -3.60
N VAL A 236 18.36 -14.20 -3.45
CA VAL A 236 17.87 -13.53 -2.23
C VAL A 236 17.97 -14.52 -1.06
N PRO A 237 18.71 -14.18 0.01
CA PRO A 237 18.81 -15.07 1.16
C PRO A 237 17.45 -15.32 1.82
N SER A 238 17.33 -16.44 2.53
CA SER A 238 16.09 -16.77 3.25
C SER A 238 15.77 -15.74 4.32
N PRO A 239 14.55 -15.20 4.36
CA PRO A 239 14.12 -14.29 5.43
C PRO A 239 14.00 -15.00 6.79
N ILE A 240 13.90 -16.34 6.82
CA ILE A 240 13.83 -17.13 8.05
C ILE A 240 15.20 -17.20 8.73
N HIS A 241 16.27 -17.28 7.93
CA HIS A 241 17.67 -17.32 8.39
C HIS A 241 18.46 -16.20 7.69
N PRO A 242 18.22 -14.95 8.08
CA PRO A 242 18.91 -13.82 7.44
C PRO A 242 20.40 -13.85 7.76
N PRO A 243 21.25 -13.37 6.83
CA PRO A 243 22.69 -13.23 7.07
C PRO A 243 22.98 -12.36 8.31
N ALA A 244 24.07 -12.66 9.00
CA ALA A 244 24.57 -11.84 10.10
C ALA A 244 25.03 -10.47 9.58
N GLY A 245 25.06 -9.45 10.43
CA GLY A 245 25.45 -8.09 10.07
C GLY A 245 24.50 -7.43 9.08
N CYS A 246 25.05 -6.76 8.08
CA CYS A 246 24.26 -6.16 6.99
C CYS A 246 23.60 -7.26 6.15
N ARG A 247 22.27 -7.33 6.13
CA ARG A 247 21.53 -8.38 5.41
C ARG A 247 21.77 -8.40 3.90
N PHE A 248 22.25 -7.30 3.33
CA PHE A 248 22.53 -7.18 1.91
C PHE A 248 23.97 -7.57 1.53
N HIS A 249 24.88 -7.79 2.50
CA HIS A 249 26.31 -8.00 2.24
C HIS A 249 26.60 -9.17 1.28
N THR A 250 25.76 -10.20 1.24
CA THR A 250 25.93 -11.37 0.36
C THR A 250 25.76 -11.03 -1.12
N ARG A 251 25.05 -9.95 -1.44
CA ARG A 251 24.74 -9.49 -2.82
C ARG A 251 25.32 -8.09 -3.08
N CYS A 252 25.99 -7.48 -2.11
CA CYS A 252 26.51 -6.12 -2.21
C CYS A 252 27.80 -6.07 -3.03
N PRO A 253 27.85 -5.30 -4.13
CA PRO A 253 29.08 -5.14 -4.91
C PRO A 253 30.18 -4.38 -4.13
N GLU A 254 29.77 -3.60 -3.11
CA GLU A 254 30.67 -2.77 -2.29
C GLU A 254 30.89 -3.37 -0.88
N ARG A 255 30.72 -4.69 -0.73
CA ARG A 255 30.84 -5.31 0.59
C ARG A 255 32.24 -5.15 1.15
N MET A 256 32.31 -4.85 2.44
CA MET A 256 33.53 -4.82 3.26
C MET A 256 33.50 -5.98 4.28
N ALA A 257 34.66 -6.33 4.87
CA ALA A 257 34.74 -7.39 5.89
C ALA A 257 33.77 -7.12 7.07
N ILE A 258 33.67 -5.88 7.52
CA ILE A 258 32.78 -5.47 8.61
C ILE A 258 31.29 -5.71 8.34
N CYS A 259 30.86 -5.77 7.07
CA CYS A 259 29.45 -5.95 6.71
C CYS A 259 28.91 -7.34 7.07
N SER A 260 29.75 -8.33 7.32
CA SER A 260 29.34 -9.65 7.81
C SER A 260 29.22 -9.71 9.34
N GLU A 261 29.69 -8.71 10.05
CA GLU A 261 29.74 -8.67 11.52
C GLU A 261 28.71 -7.67 12.11
N LYS A 262 28.45 -6.56 11.41
CA LYS A 262 27.62 -5.44 11.88
C LYS A 262 26.55 -5.06 10.88
#